data_84bc44c51be6fa7dae26a3f545f84379
#
_entry.id   84bc44c51be6fa7dae26a3f545f84379
#
_cell.length_a   1.000
_cell.length_b   1.000
_cell.length_c   1.000
_cell.angle_alpha   90.00
_cell.angle_beta   90.00
_cell.angle_gamma   90.00
#
_symmetry.space_group_name_H-M   'P 1'
#
loop_
_entity.id
_entity.type
_entity.pdbx_description
1 polymer ?
#
loop_
_entity_poly.entity_id
_entity_poly.type
_entity_poly.pdbx_seq_one_letter_code
_entity_poly.pdbx_strand_id
1 'polypeptide(L)'
;MSTSSTTSTPTTVSAPVASAGTGGRRGGSLGPVGLVLAGGISVQFGGALAVTLMPRAGALGVVTLRLLVAAIVLLIVCRPRLKGHTRADWGTVVVFGITMGAMNGLFYESVDRIPLGAAVTLEVLGPLALSVIASRRLVNLVWAGLALAGVFLLGGGGFSDLDPVGVAFALGAGAMWAAYIVFSARTGRRFPQADGLALAMAVAALLFLPLGIAESGAKLTDPVTIGLGAGVAILSSVLPYTLELLALRRLPASTFAVMMSLEPAIAATAGFLILDQTLTTTQSAAIALVIGASMGAVRTQVGRRKAVPEI
;
A
#
# COMPACT_ATOMS: atom_id res chain seq x y z
N MET A 1 47.75 2.32 -72.70
CA MET A 1 46.43 2.98 -72.54
C MET A 1 46.14 3.06 -71.07
N SER A 2 46.47 4.21 -70.44
CA SER A 2 46.25 4.48 -69.05
C SER A 2 45.01 5.36 -68.95
N THR A 3 44.04 4.89 -68.14
CA THR A 3 42.89 5.72 -67.75
C THR A 3 43.01 6.03 -66.25
N SER A 4 43.34 7.31 -66.01
CA SER A 4 43.36 7.89 -64.67
C SER A 4 41.92 8.19 -64.22
N SER A 5 41.53 7.62 -63.13
CA SER A 5 40.27 7.95 -62.44
C SER A 5 40.52 8.94 -61.29
N THR A 6 40.05 10.15 -61.48
CA THR A 6 40.02 11.22 -60.49
C THR A 6 38.93 10.97 -59.44
N THR A 7 39.35 10.75 -58.24
CA THR A 7 38.45 10.64 -57.05
C THR A 7 38.14 12.03 -56.49
N SER A 8 36.93 12.49 -56.64
CA SER A 8 36.44 13.73 -56.03
C SER A 8 35.93 13.43 -54.61
N THR A 9 36.57 14.05 -53.63
CA THR A 9 36.18 14.02 -52.20
C THR A 9 34.99 14.96 -51.99
N PRO A 10 33.89 14.54 -51.35
CA PRO A 10 32.83 15.46 -50.98
C PRO A 10 33.19 16.21 -49.70
N THR A 11 33.21 17.54 -49.79
CA THR A 11 33.35 18.46 -48.67
C THR A 11 32.10 18.41 -47.79
N THR A 12 32.23 17.86 -46.58
CA THR A 12 31.19 17.92 -45.56
C THR A 12 31.10 19.32 -45.00
N VAL A 13 30.04 20.02 -45.32
CA VAL A 13 29.64 21.29 -44.68
C VAL A 13 29.04 20.94 -43.31
N SER A 14 29.80 21.20 -42.25
CA SER A 14 29.28 21.11 -40.87
C SER A 14 28.32 22.26 -40.62
N ALA A 15 27.03 21.95 -40.49
CA ALA A 15 26.05 22.88 -39.96
C ALA A 15 26.28 23.06 -38.43
N PRO A 16 26.12 24.28 -37.90
CA PRO A 16 26.27 24.51 -36.45
C PRO A 16 25.13 23.82 -35.71
N VAL A 17 25.50 22.87 -34.84
CA VAL A 17 24.57 22.27 -33.85
C VAL A 17 24.15 23.38 -32.89
N ALA A 18 22.94 23.87 -33.07
CA ALA A 18 22.28 24.72 -32.09
C ALA A 18 22.18 23.91 -30.77
N SER A 19 22.96 24.32 -29.78
CA SER A 19 22.81 23.85 -28.42
C SER A 19 21.42 24.27 -27.91
N ALA A 20 20.43 23.38 -28.10
CA ALA A 20 19.18 23.48 -27.41
C ALA A 20 19.47 23.34 -25.91
N GLY A 21 19.49 24.50 -25.25
CA GLY A 21 19.57 24.58 -23.81
C GLY A 21 18.43 23.76 -23.21
N THR A 22 18.76 22.56 -22.76
CA THR A 22 17.89 21.77 -21.89
C THR A 22 17.80 22.51 -20.56
N GLY A 23 16.96 23.53 -20.52
CA GLY A 23 16.39 24.06 -19.30
C GLY A 23 15.55 22.95 -18.64
N GLY A 24 16.23 21.96 -18.09
CA GLY A 24 15.62 20.96 -17.24
C GLY A 24 14.98 21.69 -16.08
N ARG A 25 13.66 21.91 -16.19
CA ARG A 25 12.83 22.21 -15.03
C ARG A 25 13.13 21.11 -14.01
N ARG A 26 13.96 21.43 -13.02
CA ARG A 26 14.04 20.74 -11.75
C ARG A 26 12.66 20.88 -11.11
N GLY A 27 11.70 20.10 -11.57
CA GLY A 27 10.46 19.86 -10.87
C GLY A 27 10.87 19.29 -9.52
N GLY A 28 10.74 20.12 -8.47
CA GLY A 28 11.25 19.81 -7.16
C GLY A 28 10.77 18.42 -6.72
N SER A 29 11.63 17.65 -6.05
CA SER A 29 11.34 16.35 -5.44
C SER A 29 10.16 16.40 -4.45
N LEU A 30 9.71 17.59 -4.07
CA LEU A 30 8.58 17.84 -3.18
C LEU A 30 7.23 17.41 -3.77
N GLY A 31 7.01 17.53 -5.09
CA GLY A 31 5.75 17.15 -5.69
C GLY A 31 5.42 15.66 -5.57
N PRO A 32 6.33 14.74 -5.96
CA PRO A 32 6.10 13.31 -5.82
C PRO A 32 6.05 12.83 -4.36
N VAL A 33 6.84 13.41 -3.46
CA VAL A 33 6.78 13.13 -2.01
C VAL A 33 5.42 13.58 -1.45
N GLY A 34 4.94 14.76 -1.86
CA GLY A 34 3.62 15.26 -1.48
C GLY A 34 2.48 14.32 -1.92
N LEU A 35 2.60 13.68 -3.10
CA LEU A 35 1.61 12.70 -3.55
C LEU A 35 1.56 11.46 -2.64
N VAL A 36 2.71 10.93 -2.20
CA VAL A 36 2.76 9.78 -1.27
C VAL A 36 2.15 10.14 0.06
N LEU A 37 2.52 11.30 0.63
CA LEU A 37 1.97 11.75 1.91
C LEU A 37 0.46 12.00 1.81
N ALA A 38 0.00 12.63 0.73
CA ALA A 38 -1.44 12.83 0.49
C ALA A 38 -2.18 11.49 0.35
N GLY A 39 -1.57 10.49 -0.33
CA GLY A 39 -2.09 9.13 -0.40
C GLY A 39 -2.20 8.48 0.97
N GLY A 40 -1.14 8.51 1.77
CA GLY A 40 -1.12 7.98 3.13
C GLY A 40 -2.14 8.68 4.05
N ILE A 41 -2.22 10.00 4.00
CA ILE A 41 -3.25 10.76 4.73
C ILE A 41 -4.64 10.31 4.30
N SER A 42 -4.90 10.22 2.99
CA SER A 42 -6.20 9.82 2.47
C SER A 42 -6.60 8.41 2.94
N VAL A 43 -5.67 7.43 2.90
CA VAL A 43 -5.93 6.06 3.39
C VAL A 43 -6.31 6.07 4.86
N GLN A 44 -5.52 6.72 5.70
CA GLN A 44 -5.71 6.64 7.15
C GLN A 44 -6.95 7.43 7.60
N PHE A 45 -7.21 8.59 7.01
CA PHE A 45 -8.44 9.34 7.27
C PHE A 45 -9.67 8.61 6.71
N GLY A 46 -9.56 7.98 5.54
CA GLY A 46 -10.60 7.10 4.99
C GLY A 46 -10.85 5.89 5.90
N GLY A 47 -9.80 5.31 6.50
CA GLY A 47 -9.89 4.25 7.50
C GLY A 47 -10.61 4.72 8.77
N ALA A 48 -10.25 5.89 9.31
CA ALA A 48 -10.94 6.46 10.48
C ALA A 48 -12.43 6.73 10.19
N LEU A 49 -12.77 7.27 9.01
CA LEU A 49 -14.17 7.43 8.59
C LEU A 49 -14.88 6.09 8.46
N ALA A 50 -14.20 5.04 8.00
CA ALA A 50 -14.78 3.71 7.94
C ALA A 50 -15.17 3.18 9.32
N VAL A 51 -14.35 3.44 10.36
CA VAL A 51 -14.67 3.09 11.75
C VAL A 51 -15.96 3.78 12.21
N THR A 52 -16.19 5.04 11.83
CA THR A 52 -17.46 5.74 12.16
C THR A 52 -18.68 5.15 11.47
N LEU A 53 -18.49 4.38 10.39
CA LEU A 53 -19.56 3.69 9.69
C LEU A 53 -19.85 2.29 10.26
N MET A 54 -18.93 1.70 11.03
CA MET A 54 -19.09 0.36 11.61
C MET A 54 -20.34 0.17 12.48
N PRO A 55 -20.77 1.14 13.33
CA PRO A 55 -22.02 0.99 14.09
C PRO A 55 -23.26 0.81 13.21
N ARG A 56 -23.22 1.27 11.94
CA ARG A 56 -24.33 1.12 10.99
C ARG A 56 -24.25 -0.18 10.20
N ALA A 57 -23.06 -0.54 9.73
CA ALA A 57 -22.87 -1.61 8.75
C ALA A 57 -21.98 -2.77 9.23
N GLY A 58 -21.50 -2.75 10.47
CA GLY A 58 -20.51 -3.72 10.95
C GLY A 58 -19.15 -3.58 10.24
N ALA A 59 -18.14 -4.29 10.73
CA ALA A 59 -16.80 -4.24 10.14
C ALA A 59 -16.76 -4.87 8.73
N LEU A 60 -17.35 -6.07 8.59
CA LEU A 60 -17.37 -6.77 7.30
C LEU A 60 -18.29 -6.09 6.27
N GLY A 61 -19.37 -5.45 6.73
CA GLY A 61 -20.23 -4.64 5.86
C GLY A 61 -19.51 -3.44 5.28
N VAL A 62 -18.74 -2.73 6.09
CA VAL A 62 -17.89 -1.60 5.62
C VAL A 62 -16.83 -2.08 4.64
N VAL A 63 -16.14 -3.20 4.93
CA VAL A 63 -15.18 -3.83 4.01
C VAL A 63 -15.83 -4.20 2.70
N THR A 64 -17.02 -4.80 2.74
CA THR A 64 -17.76 -5.20 1.54
C THR A 64 -18.10 -4.01 0.66
N LEU A 65 -18.64 -2.92 1.21
CA LEU A 65 -18.94 -1.70 0.47
C LEU A 65 -17.67 -1.10 -0.14
N ARG A 66 -16.59 -1.03 0.64
CA ARG A 66 -15.30 -0.51 0.17
C ARG A 66 -14.75 -1.34 -1.00
N LEU A 67 -14.68 -2.66 -0.86
CA LEU A 67 -14.15 -3.55 -1.89
C LEU A 67 -15.04 -3.54 -3.14
N LEU A 68 -16.36 -3.53 -2.98
CA LEU A 68 -17.31 -3.52 -4.09
C LEU A 68 -17.19 -2.23 -4.92
N VAL A 69 -17.22 -1.06 -4.26
CA VAL A 69 -17.09 0.23 -4.97
C VAL A 69 -15.72 0.33 -5.63
N ALA A 70 -14.63 -0.06 -4.93
CA ALA A 70 -13.29 -0.05 -5.51
C ALA A 70 -13.18 -1.01 -6.71
N ALA A 71 -13.78 -2.21 -6.64
CA ALA A 71 -13.83 -3.16 -7.75
C ALA A 71 -14.57 -2.57 -8.95
N ILE A 72 -15.75 -1.98 -8.75
CA ILE A 72 -16.55 -1.35 -9.82
C ILE A 72 -15.72 -0.25 -10.48
N VAL A 73 -15.13 0.66 -9.71
CA VAL A 73 -14.32 1.77 -10.24
C VAL A 73 -13.14 1.24 -11.04
N LEU A 74 -12.37 0.28 -10.48
CA LEU A 74 -11.20 -0.27 -11.17
C LEU A 74 -11.58 -1.04 -12.43
N LEU A 75 -12.68 -1.81 -12.44
CA LEU A 75 -13.15 -2.51 -13.63
C LEU A 75 -13.58 -1.55 -14.73
N ILE A 76 -14.24 -0.44 -14.38
CA ILE A 76 -14.64 0.59 -15.35
C ILE A 76 -13.43 1.33 -15.93
N VAL A 77 -12.46 1.69 -15.07
CA VAL A 77 -11.28 2.48 -15.46
C VAL A 77 -10.27 1.62 -16.24
N CYS A 78 -9.94 0.43 -15.72
CA CYS A 78 -8.90 -0.41 -16.29
C CYS A 78 -9.42 -1.24 -17.48
N ARG A 79 -10.70 -1.61 -17.50
CA ARG A 79 -11.34 -2.46 -18.52
C ARG A 79 -10.50 -3.71 -18.83
N PRO A 80 -10.21 -4.56 -17.82
CA PRO A 80 -9.25 -5.64 -17.94
C PRO A 80 -9.66 -6.64 -19.03
N ARG A 81 -8.66 -7.13 -19.77
CA ARG A 81 -8.89 -8.17 -20.77
C ARG A 81 -9.05 -9.51 -20.07
N LEU A 82 -10.20 -10.17 -20.28
CA LEU A 82 -10.50 -11.48 -19.68
C LEU A 82 -9.97 -12.65 -20.50
N LYS A 83 -9.66 -12.43 -21.79
CA LYS A 83 -9.21 -13.48 -22.72
C LYS A 83 -7.67 -13.47 -22.84
N GLY A 84 -7.10 -14.64 -23.10
CA GLY A 84 -5.65 -14.79 -23.33
C GLY A 84 -4.84 -15.13 -22.08
N HIS A 85 -5.48 -15.38 -20.95
CA HIS A 85 -4.82 -15.75 -19.69
C HIS A 85 -4.90 -17.27 -19.45
N THR A 86 -3.83 -17.82 -18.89
CA THR A 86 -3.74 -19.23 -18.51
C THR A 86 -4.47 -19.52 -17.20
N ARG A 87 -4.75 -20.80 -16.91
CA ARG A 87 -5.28 -21.20 -15.59
C ARG A 87 -4.37 -20.76 -14.43
N ALA A 88 -3.06 -20.77 -14.64
CA ALA A 88 -2.07 -20.34 -13.64
C ALA A 88 -2.14 -18.81 -13.39
N ASP A 89 -2.46 -18.01 -14.41
CA ASP A 89 -2.63 -16.57 -14.25
C ASP A 89 -3.88 -16.27 -13.45
N TRP A 90 -5.01 -16.93 -13.76
CA TRP A 90 -6.24 -16.84 -12.99
C TRP A 90 -6.05 -17.31 -11.53
N GLY A 91 -5.31 -18.43 -11.32
CA GLY A 91 -4.96 -18.87 -9.96
C GLY A 91 -4.20 -17.80 -9.19
N THR A 92 -3.28 -17.08 -9.83
CA THR A 92 -2.52 -15.98 -9.21
C THR A 92 -3.43 -14.81 -8.82
N VAL A 93 -4.38 -14.43 -9.70
CA VAL A 93 -5.37 -13.38 -9.44
C VAL A 93 -6.30 -13.74 -8.29
N VAL A 94 -6.78 -15.00 -8.28
CA VAL A 94 -7.68 -15.47 -7.21
C VAL A 94 -6.97 -15.45 -5.86
N VAL A 95 -5.75 -15.97 -5.77
CA VAL A 95 -4.96 -15.93 -4.52
C VAL A 95 -4.67 -14.48 -4.10
N PHE A 96 -4.36 -13.61 -5.06
CA PHE A 96 -4.15 -12.18 -4.80
C PHE A 96 -5.42 -11.52 -4.26
N GLY A 97 -6.59 -11.81 -4.84
CA GLY A 97 -7.88 -11.31 -4.37
C GLY A 97 -8.26 -11.82 -2.97
N ILE A 98 -8.05 -13.13 -2.70
CA ILE A 98 -8.24 -13.70 -1.36
C ILE A 98 -7.35 -13.00 -0.34
N THR A 99 -6.07 -12.83 -0.66
CA THR A 99 -5.10 -12.17 0.21
C THR A 99 -5.52 -10.73 0.50
N MET A 100 -5.94 -9.99 -0.53
CA MET A 100 -6.37 -8.60 -0.42
C MET A 100 -7.66 -8.48 0.41
N GLY A 101 -8.63 -9.34 0.15
CA GLY A 101 -9.88 -9.39 0.93
C GLY A 101 -9.60 -9.72 2.39
N ALA A 102 -8.85 -10.79 2.66
CA ALA A 102 -8.48 -11.19 4.02
C ALA A 102 -7.72 -10.10 4.76
N MET A 103 -6.74 -9.43 4.10
CA MET A 103 -6.02 -8.29 4.68
C MET A 103 -6.99 -7.21 5.15
N ASN A 104 -7.89 -6.78 4.27
CA ASN A 104 -8.87 -5.75 4.61
C ASN A 104 -9.84 -6.22 5.71
N GLY A 105 -10.39 -7.43 5.60
CA GLY A 105 -11.33 -7.96 6.60
C GLY A 105 -10.71 -8.03 7.99
N LEU A 106 -9.53 -8.64 8.11
CA LEU A 106 -8.80 -8.74 9.37
C LEU A 106 -8.41 -7.37 9.94
N PHE A 107 -8.00 -6.44 9.08
CA PHE A 107 -7.69 -5.08 9.52
C PHE A 107 -8.91 -4.38 10.13
N TYR A 108 -10.07 -4.44 9.47
CA TYR A 108 -11.28 -3.77 9.98
C TYR A 108 -11.84 -4.46 11.22
N GLU A 109 -11.73 -5.79 11.33
CA GLU A 109 -12.01 -6.51 12.57
C GLU A 109 -11.06 -6.11 13.72
N SER A 110 -9.82 -5.76 13.39
CA SER A 110 -8.86 -5.25 14.37
C SER A 110 -9.26 -3.85 14.86
N VAL A 111 -9.52 -2.90 13.95
CA VAL A 111 -9.81 -1.50 14.32
C VAL A 111 -11.19 -1.33 14.98
N ASP A 112 -12.05 -2.32 14.89
CA ASP A 112 -13.29 -2.40 15.69
C ASP A 112 -13.00 -2.67 17.19
N ARG A 113 -11.82 -3.21 17.50
CA ARG A 113 -11.44 -3.68 18.86
C ARG A 113 -10.30 -2.90 19.47
N ILE A 114 -9.37 -2.40 18.67
CA ILE A 114 -8.20 -1.65 19.15
C ILE A 114 -8.04 -0.32 18.40
N PRO A 115 -7.37 0.67 19.00
CA PRO A 115 -7.16 1.97 18.37
C PRO A 115 -6.49 1.86 16.98
N LEU A 116 -6.92 2.71 16.04
CA LEU A 116 -6.47 2.72 14.65
C LEU A 116 -4.93 2.77 14.53
N GLY A 117 -4.29 3.67 15.30
CA GLY A 117 -2.83 3.78 15.31
C GLY A 117 -2.12 2.52 15.78
N ALA A 118 -2.71 1.79 16.76
CA ALA A 118 -2.20 0.50 17.23
C ALA A 118 -2.35 -0.58 16.16
N ALA A 119 -3.52 -0.68 15.54
CA ALA A 119 -3.80 -1.65 14.48
C ALA A 119 -2.84 -1.50 13.30
N VAL A 120 -2.65 -0.28 12.78
CA VAL A 120 -1.71 0.00 11.69
C VAL A 120 -0.26 -0.28 12.09
N THR A 121 0.12 0.00 13.34
CA THR A 121 1.46 -0.29 13.85
C THR A 121 1.75 -1.79 13.84
N LEU A 122 0.78 -2.61 14.26
CA LEU A 122 0.90 -4.07 14.24
C LEU A 122 0.88 -4.63 12.82
N GLU A 123 0.03 -4.09 11.95
CA GLU A 123 -0.08 -4.51 10.56
C GLU A 123 1.22 -4.30 9.78
N VAL A 124 1.93 -3.19 9.98
CA VAL A 124 3.22 -2.86 9.33
C VAL A 124 4.32 -3.88 9.67
N LEU A 125 4.20 -4.66 10.74
CA LEU A 125 5.14 -5.72 11.06
C LEU A 125 5.20 -6.82 9.99
N GLY A 126 4.12 -7.04 9.24
CA GLY A 126 4.11 -8.03 8.16
C GLY A 126 5.10 -7.69 7.04
N PRO A 127 4.98 -6.54 6.37
CA PRO A 127 5.98 -6.06 5.41
C PRO A 127 7.39 -5.96 5.98
N LEU A 128 7.55 -5.56 7.25
CA LEU A 128 8.84 -5.51 7.93
C LEU A 128 9.44 -6.92 8.06
N ALA A 129 8.67 -7.90 8.52
CA ALA A 129 9.09 -9.29 8.63
C ALA A 129 9.49 -9.87 7.26
N LEU A 130 8.69 -9.61 6.21
CA LEU A 130 9.03 -10.00 4.84
C LEU A 130 10.38 -9.41 4.41
N SER A 131 10.61 -8.14 4.73
CA SER A 131 11.83 -7.41 4.45
C SER A 131 13.05 -8.04 5.14
N VAL A 132 12.92 -8.39 6.43
CA VAL A 132 13.97 -9.02 7.24
C VAL A 132 14.30 -10.41 6.70
N ILE A 133 13.30 -11.25 6.45
CA ILE A 133 13.45 -12.62 5.92
C ILE A 133 14.13 -12.61 4.55
N ALA A 134 13.70 -11.70 3.67
CA ALA A 134 14.24 -11.61 2.32
C ALA A 134 15.72 -11.17 2.28
N SER A 135 16.18 -10.42 3.27
CA SER A 135 17.52 -9.81 3.24
C SER A 135 18.63 -10.66 3.87
N ARG A 136 18.31 -11.60 4.77
CA ARG A 136 19.23 -12.49 5.51
C ARG A 136 20.43 -11.77 6.18
N ARG A 137 20.28 -10.52 6.63
CA ARG A 137 21.33 -9.74 7.29
C ARG A 137 21.09 -9.61 8.79
N LEU A 138 22.15 -9.76 9.59
CA LEU A 138 22.09 -9.59 11.04
C LEU A 138 21.59 -8.20 11.46
N VAL A 139 21.94 -7.14 10.70
CA VAL A 139 21.45 -5.78 10.97
C VAL A 139 19.92 -5.66 10.91
N ASN A 140 19.26 -6.51 10.12
CA ASN A 140 17.81 -6.52 10.07
C ASN A 140 17.16 -7.18 11.28
N LEU A 141 17.90 -8.01 12.01
CA LEU A 141 17.48 -8.51 13.33
C LEU A 141 17.42 -7.39 14.37
N VAL A 142 18.30 -6.38 14.25
CA VAL A 142 18.23 -5.17 15.11
C VAL A 142 16.92 -4.42 14.84
N TRP A 143 16.56 -4.22 13.56
CA TRP A 143 15.30 -3.56 13.21
C TRP A 143 14.08 -4.37 13.64
N ALA A 144 14.13 -5.70 13.49
CA ALA A 144 13.10 -6.59 14.01
C ALA A 144 12.98 -6.51 15.53
N GLY A 145 14.10 -6.50 16.25
CA GLY A 145 14.12 -6.34 17.71
C GLY A 145 13.53 -5.01 18.17
N LEU A 146 13.86 -3.90 17.49
CA LEU A 146 13.28 -2.59 17.76
C LEU A 146 11.76 -2.56 17.50
N ALA A 147 11.31 -3.19 16.42
CA ALA A 147 9.88 -3.29 16.13
C ALA A 147 9.15 -4.11 17.20
N LEU A 148 9.72 -5.25 17.62
CA LEU A 148 9.16 -6.08 18.71
C LEU A 148 9.12 -5.32 20.04
N ALA A 149 10.18 -4.56 20.36
CA ALA A 149 10.19 -3.70 21.54
C ALA A 149 9.09 -2.62 21.46
N GLY A 150 8.89 -2.01 20.28
CA GLY A 150 7.78 -1.08 20.04
C GLY A 150 6.42 -1.72 20.25
N VAL A 151 6.21 -2.94 19.73
CA VAL A 151 4.95 -3.69 19.94
C VAL A 151 4.72 -4.02 21.41
N PHE A 152 5.75 -4.43 22.13
CA PHE A 152 5.67 -4.69 23.57
C PHE A 152 5.26 -3.43 24.36
N LEU A 153 5.88 -2.28 24.04
CA LEU A 153 5.53 -1.00 24.64
C LEU A 153 4.11 -0.52 24.25
N LEU A 154 3.65 -0.86 23.03
CA LEU A 154 2.30 -0.51 22.57
C LEU A 154 1.22 -1.13 23.46
N GLY A 155 1.47 -2.34 23.98
CA GLY A 155 0.63 -3.00 24.97
C GLY A 155 0.86 -2.56 26.43
N GLY A 156 1.42 -1.36 26.67
CA GLY A 156 1.63 -0.83 28.02
C GLY A 156 2.72 -1.55 28.83
N GLY A 157 3.65 -2.26 28.16
CA GLY A 157 4.64 -3.12 28.80
C GLY A 157 4.11 -4.54 29.13
N GLY A 158 2.90 -4.83 28.71
CA GLY A 158 2.19 -6.09 28.67
C GLY A 158 1.04 -5.98 27.66
N PHE A 159 0.47 -7.07 27.21
CA PHE A 159 -0.69 -7.05 26.30
C PHE A 159 -2.03 -6.78 27.02
N SER A 160 -1.99 -6.28 28.27
CA SER A 160 -3.16 -6.11 29.13
C SER A 160 -4.09 -4.98 28.70
N ASP A 161 -3.57 -3.96 27.98
CA ASP A 161 -4.33 -2.75 27.64
C ASP A 161 -4.98 -2.81 26.25
N LEU A 162 -4.64 -3.82 25.44
CA LEU A 162 -5.23 -4.03 24.12
C LEU A 162 -6.02 -5.34 24.10
N ASP A 163 -7.15 -5.35 23.38
CA ASP A 163 -7.91 -6.59 23.15
C ASP A 163 -7.03 -7.61 22.38
N PRO A 164 -6.74 -8.79 22.96
CA PRO A 164 -5.89 -9.80 22.32
C PRO A 164 -6.43 -10.29 20.97
N VAL A 165 -7.75 -10.30 20.79
CA VAL A 165 -8.40 -10.68 19.54
C VAL A 165 -8.15 -9.62 18.47
N GLY A 166 -8.26 -8.34 18.83
CA GLY A 166 -7.93 -7.21 17.97
C GLY A 166 -6.46 -7.23 17.54
N VAL A 167 -5.54 -7.54 18.47
CA VAL A 167 -4.11 -7.72 18.19
C VAL A 167 -3.88 -8.89 17.21
N ALA A 168 -4.53 -10.03 17.43
CA ALA A 168 -4.40 -11.18 16.54
C ALA A 168 -4.90 -10.86 15.12
N PHE A 169 -6.00 -10.13 14.99
CA PHE A 169 -6.50 -9.65 13.70
C PHE A 169 -5.52 -8.70 13.02
N ALA A 170 -4.93 -7.75 13.74
CA ALA A 170 -3.93 -6.83 13.19
C ALA A 170 -2.68 -7.57 12.66
N LEU A 171 -2.16 -8.52 13.44
CA LEU A 171 -1.02 -9.36 13.02
C LEU A 171 -1.38 -10.23 11.82
N GLY A 172 -2.60 -10.79 11.79
CA GLY A 172 -3.14 -11.52 10.66
C GLY A 172 -3.23 -10.65 9.41
N ALA A 173 -3.73 -9.41 9.54
CA ALA A 173 -3.76 -8.44 8.46
C ALA A 173 -2.36 -8.13 7.94
N GLY A 174 -1.38 -7.94 8.84
CA GLY A 174 0.03 -7.76 8.48
C GLY A 174 0.61 -8.95 7.70
N ALA A 175 0.32 -10.19 8.13
CA ALA A 175 0.73 -11.38 7.39
C ALA A 175 0.10 -11.43 5.98
N MET A 176 -1.17 -11.05 5.85
CA MET A 176 -1.84 -10.93 4.56
C MET A 176 -1.26 -9.78 3.72
N TRP A 177 -0.83 -8.68 4.35
CA TRP A 177 -0.15 -7.59 3.64
C TRP A 177 1.21 -8.06 3.08
N ALA A 178 1.98 -8.81 3.85
CA ALA A 178 3.21 -9.43 3.33
C ALA A 178 2.94 -10.35 2.13
N ALA A 179 1.90 -11.17 2.19
CA ALA A 179 1.45 -12.01 1.09
C ALA A 179 0.96 -11.17 -0.10
N TYR A 180 0.19 -10.10 0.14
CA TYR A 180 -0.24 -9.12 -0.86
C TYR A 180 0.95 -8.56 -1.67
N ILE A 181 2.03 -8.16 -1.00
CA ILE A 181 3.24 -7.65 -1.66
C ILE A 181 3.82 -8.68 -2.63
N VAL A 182 3.90 -9.95 -2.21
CA VAL A 182 4.42 -11.05 -3.04
C VAL A 182 3.50 -11.33 -4.23
N PHE A 183 2.20 -11.44 -4.00
CA PHE A 183 1.23 -11.76 -5.06
C PHE A 183 0.95 -10.58 -5.98
N SER A 184 0.99 -9.35 -5.49
CA SER A 184 0.94 -8.13 -6.30
C SER A 184 2.10 -8.11 -7.31
N ALA A 185 3.32 -8.37 -6.85
CA ALA A 185 4.50 -8.44 -7.72
C ALA A 185 4.41 -9.59 -8.75
N ARG A 186 3.84 -10.75 -8.37
CA ARG A 186 3.62 -11.89 -9.30
C ARG A 186 2.57 -11.56 -10.34
N THR A 187 1.46 -10.96 -9.92
CA THR A 187 0.34 -10.56 -10.78
C THR A 187 0.78 -9.48 -11.77
N GLY A 188 1.54 -8.48 -11.32
CA GLY A 188 2.06 -7.40 -12.17
C GLY A 188 3.02 -7.88 -13.27
N ARG A 189 3.63 -9.08 -13.13
CA ARG A 189 4.44 -9.70 -14.20
C ARG A 189 3.61 -10.47 -15.24
N ARG A 190 2.36 -10.78 -14.93
CA ARG A 190 1.48 -11.62 -15.77
C ARG A 190 0.36 -10.84 -16.44
N PHE A 191 -0.03 -9.72 -15.85
CA PHE A 191 -1.11 -8.87 -16.33
C PHE A 191 -0.59 -7.47 -16.68
N PRO A 192 -1.04 -6.89 -17.80
CA PRO A 192 -0.65 -5.54 -18.19
C PRO A 192 -1.23 -4.50 -17.24
N GLN A 193 -0.49 -3.42 -16.99
CA GLN A 193 -0.93 -2.26 -16.20
C GLN A 193 -1.55 -2.63 -14.85
N ALA A 194 -2.82 -2.27 -14.64
CA ALA A 194 -3.58 -2.52 -13.41
C ALA A 194 -4.67 -3.62 -13.57
N ASP A 195 -4.68 -4.34 -14.70
CA ASP A 195 -5.70 -5.35 -15.00
C ASP A 195 -5.76 -6.42 -13.91
N GLY A 196 -4.60 -6.92 -13.49
CA GLY A 196 -4.53 -7.93 -12.44
C GLY A 196 -5.03 -7.43 -11.08
N LEU A 197 -4.80 -6.15 -10.76
CA LEU A 197 -5.34 -5.52 -9.55
C LEU A 197 -6.87 -5.39 -9.61
N ALA A 198 -7.41 -4.94 -10.75
CA ALA A 198 -8.85 -4.79 -10.93
C ALA A 198 -9.58 -6.15 -10.80
N LEU A 199 -9.01 -7.21 -11.38
CA LEU A 199 -9.55 -8.56 -11.28
C LEU A 199 -9.44 -9.13 -9.86
N ALA A 200 -8.31 -8.93 -9.19
CA ALA A 200 -8.14 -9.35 -7.80
C ALA A 200 -9.10 -8.61 -6.85
N MET A 201 -9.31 -7.31 -7.06
CA MET A 201 -10.28 -6.53 -6.30
C MET A 201 -11.70 -7.05 -6.51
N ALA A 202 -12.06 -7.46 -7.73
CA ALA A 202 -13.36 -8.07 -8.01
C ALA A 202 -13.50 -9.43 -7.28
N VAL A 203 -12.47 -10.26 -7.25
CA VAL A 203 -12.45 -11.51 -6.47
C VAL A 203 -12.62 -11.22 -4.99
N ALA A 204 -11.88 -10.25 -4.43
CA ALA A 204 -12.01 -9.84 -3.04
C ALA A 204 -13.44 -9.36 -2.71
N ALA A 205 -14.02 -8.51 -3.55
CA ALA A 205 -15.39 -8.02 -3.39
C ALA A 205 -16.42 -9.16 -3.41
N LEU A 206 -16.29 -10.12 -4.35
CA LEU A 206 -17.18 -11.28 -4.43
C LEU A 206 -17.08 -12.21 -3.22
N LEU A 207 -15.89 -12.38 -2.65
CA LEU A 207 -15.67 -13.19 -1.45
C LEU A 207 -16.26 -12.53 -0.19
N PHE A 208 -16.15 -11.22 -0.09
CA PHE A 208 -16.64 -10.48 1.07
C PHE A 208 -18.12 -10.13 0.98
N LEU A 209 -18.71 -10.13 -0.20
CA LEU A 209 -20.14 -9.85 -0.40
C LEU A 209 -21.06 -10.72 0.48
N PRO A 210 -20.93 -12.07 0.52
CA PRO A 210 -21.77 -12.89 1.39
C PRO A 210 -21.52 -12.62 2.88
N LEU A 211 -20.28 -12.33 3.29
CA LEU A 211 -19.93 -12.02 4.67
C LEU A 211 -20.56 -10.70 5.12
N GLY A 212 -20.45 -9.65 4.31
CA GLY A 212 -21.09 -8.37 4.60
C GLY A 212 -22.61 -8.45 4.60
N ILE A 213 -23.22 -9.23 3.71
CA ILE A 213 -24.68 -9.46 3.72
C ILE A 213 -25.08 -10.21 5.00
N ALA A 214 -24.32 -11.22 5.43
CA ALA A 214 -24.61 -11.98 6.64
C ALA A 214 -24.55 -11.11 7.90
N GLU A 215 -23.58 -10.17 7.99
CA GLU A 215 -23.43 -9.28 9.13
C GLU A 215 -24.41 -8.11 9.10
N SER A 216 -24.57 -7.47 7.95
CA SER A 216 -25.25 -6.16 7.84
C SER A 216 -26.66 -6.25 7.27
N GLY A 217 -26.97 -7.29 6.49
CA GLY A 217 -28.28 -7.52 5.91
C GLY A 217 -28.78 -6.31 5.08
N ALA A 218 -30.01 -5.90 5.36
CA ALA A 218 -30.64 -4.77 4.66
C ALA A 218 -29.96 -3.41 4.89
N LYS A 219 -29.09 -3.27 5.90
CA LYS A 219 -28.35 -2.02 6.15
C LYS A 219 -27.41 -1.65 4.99
N LEU A 220 -26.93 -2.65 4.23
CA LEU A 220 -26.10 -2.44 3.04
C LEU A 220 -26.88 -1.79 1.88
N THR A 221 -28.21 -1.83 1.89
CA THR A 221 -29.05 -1.23 0.84
C THR A 221 -29.54 0.17 1.22
N ASP A 222 -29.26 0.63 2.44
CA ASP A 222 -29.58 2.00 2.87
C ASP A 222 -28.77 3.04 2.08
N PRO A 223 -29.43 4.02 1.43
CA PRO A 223 -28.76 5.01 0.59
C PRO A 223 -27.65 5.80 1.33
N VAL A 224 -27.86 6.11 2.61
CA VAL A 224 -26.88 6.83 3.43
C VAL A 224 -25.64 5.95 3.66
N THR A 225 -25.85 4.67 4.01
CA THR A 225 -24.79 3.69 4.19
C THR A 225 -23.99 3.48 2.90
N ILE A 226 -24.68 3.36 1.76
CA ILE A 226 -24.02 3.26 0.44
C ILE A 226 -23.21 4.53 0.13
N GLY A 227 -23.77 5.71 0.37
CA GLY A 227 -23.09 6.99 0.11
C GLY A 227 -21.84 7.16 0.97
N LEU A 228 -21.91 6.86 2.26
CA LEU A 228 -20.78 6.89 3.17
C LEU A 228 -19.73 5.82 2.81
N GLY A 229 -20.17 4.60 2.50
CA GLY A 229 -19.30 3.52 2.05
C GLY A 229 -18.58 3.86 0.73
N ALA A 230 -19.24 4.53 -0.20
CA ALA A 230 -18.60 5.04 -1.41
C ALA A 230 -17.55 6.13 -1.10
N GLY A 231 -17.85 7.05 -0.19
CA GLY A 231 -16.90 8.05 0.30
C GLY A 231 -15.66 7.40 0.90
N VAL A 232 -15.86 6.42 1.78
CA VAL A 232 -14.76 5.61 2.36
C VAL A 232 -13.95 4.93 1.27
N ALA A 233 -14.60 4.29 0.28
CA ALA A 233 -13.91 3.60 -0.82
C ALA A 233 -13.07 4.56 -1.67
N ILE A 234 -13.57 5.76 -1.94
CA ILE A 234 -12.82 6.79 -2.66
C ILE A 234 -11.60 7.23 -1.87
N LEU A 235 -11.76 7.57 -0.59
CA LEU A 235 -10.68 8.07 0.26
C LEU A 235 -9.64 7.01 0.59
N SER A 236 -10.06 5.76 0.83
CA SER A 236 -9.15 4.70 1.29
C SER A 236 -8.66 3.76 0.18
N SER A 237 -9.17 3.89 -1.06
CA SER A 237 -8.75 3.03 -2.16
C SER A 237 -8.49 3.82 -3.45
N VAL A 238 -9.49 4.49 -4.02
CA VAL A 238 -9.38 5.08 -5.36
C VAL A 238 -8.35 6.21 -5.39
N LEU A 239 -8.46 7.15 -4.46
CA LEU A 239 -7.58 8.31 -4.39
C LEU A 239 -6.14 7.92 -4.04
N PRO A 240 -5.86 7.14 -2.96
CA PRO A 240 -4.50 6.75 -2.61
C PRO A 240 -3.82 5.94 -3.72
N TYR A 241 -4.47 4.92 -4.28
CA TYR A 241 -3.86 4.13 -5.36
C TYR A 241 -3.50 4.99 -6.58
N THR A 242 -4.31 6.01 -6.88
CA THR A 242 -4.01 6.95 -7.98
C THR A 242 -2.79 7.81 -7.63
N LEU A 243 -2.74 8.37 -6.41
CA LEU A 243 -1.63 9.21 -5.95
C LEU A 243 -0.33 8.43 -5.84
N GLU A 244 -0.37 7.20 -5.31
CA GLU A 244 0.76 6.29 -5.21
C GLU A 244 1.30 5.90 -6.59
N LEU A 245 0.43 5.55 -7.53
CA LEU A 245 0.82 5.23 -8.89
C LEU A 245 1.53 6.40 -9.57
N LEU A 246 1.02 7.63 -9.39
CA LEU A 246 1.64 8.84 -9.93
C LEU A 246 2.99 9.13 -9.25
N ALA A 247 3.09 8.88 -7.94
CA ALA A 247 4.31 9.04 -7.18
C ALA A 247 5.39 8.03 -7.61
N LEU A 248 5.03 6.74 -7.73
CA LEU A 248 5.94 5.66 -8.10
C LEU A 248 6.50 5.79 -9.52
N ARG A 249 5.82 6.53 -10.40
CA ARG A 249 6.38 6.88 -11.72
C ARG A 249 7.54 7.87 -11.64
N ARG A 250 7.71 8.57 -10.52
CA ARG A 250 8.68 9.67 -10.34
C ARG A 250 9.63 9.48 -9.15
N LEU A 251 9.29 8.58 -8.23
CA LEU A 251 10.08 8.29 -7.03
C LEU A 251 10.69 6.90 -7.10
N PRO A 252 11.94 6.74 -6.60
CA PRO A 252 12.48 5.42 -6.33
C PRO A 252 11.60 4.67 -5.33
N ALA A 253 11.38 3.37 -5.56
CA ALA A 253 10.59 2.51 -4.65
C ALA A 253 11.08 2.55 -3.18
N SER A 254 12.37 2.80 -2.98
CA SER A 254 12.98 2.96 -1.66
C SER A 254 12.51 4.22 -0.92
N THR A 255 12.38 5.35 -1.63
CA THR A 255 11.86 6.59 -1.04
C THR A 255 10.38 6.43 -0.72
N PHE A 256 9.62 5.78 -1.61
CA PHE A 256 8.22 5.42 -1.37
C PHE A 256 8.08 4.59 -0.09
N ALA A 257 8.86 3.49 0.05
CA ALA A 257 8.80 2.62 1.22
C ALA A 257 9.17 3.33 2.54
N VAL A 258 10.12 4.30 2.50
CA VAL A 258 10.40 5.14 3.67
C VAL A 258 9.21 6.01 4.04
N MET A 259 8.49 6.56 3.06
CA MET A 259 7.28 7.36 3.32
C MET A 259 6.14 6.52 3.90
N MET A 260 5.93 5.30 3.39
CA MET A 260 4.94 4.36 3.93
C MET A 260 5.21 3.98 5.39
N SER A 261 6.46 4.04 5.85
CA SER A 261 6.79 3.82 7.28
C SER A 261 6.19 4.87 8.22
N LEU A 262 5.67 5.98 7.70
CA LEU A 262 4.98 7.00 8.50
C LEU A 262 3.48 6.71 8.71
N GLU A 263 2.94 5.68 8.06
CA GLU A 263 1.52 5.32 8.17
C GLU A 263 1.02 5.17 9.61
N PRO A 264 1.75 4.53 10.55
CA PRO A 264 1.29 4.45 11.93
C PRO A 264 1.10 5.81 12.61
N ALA A 265 1.96 6.79 12.30
CA ALA A 265 1.82 8.14 12.85
C ALA A 265 0.61 8.87 12.25
N ILE A 266 0.39 8.72 10.94
CA ILE A 266 -0.77 9.31 10.25
C ILE A 266 -2.06 8.65 10.77
N ALA A 267 -2.07 7.32 10.96
CA ALA A 267 -3.19 6.58 11.51
C ALA A 267 -3.53 7.02 12.94
N ALA A 268 -2.52 7.16 13.79
CA ALA A 268 -2.69 7.67 15.15
C ALA A 268 -3.27 9.10 15.16
N THR A 269 -2.82 9.95 14.24
CA THR A 269 -3.35 11.30 14.07
C THR A 269 -4.80 11.27 13.59
N ALA A 270 -5.13 10.43 12.62
CA ALA A 270 -6.51 10.28 12.15
C ALA A 270 -7.44 9.71 13.24
N GLY A 271 -6.97 8.74 14.02
CA GLY A 271 -7.66 8.21 15.19
C GLY A 271 -7.93 9.27 16.26
N PHE A 272 -6.95 10.12 16.52
CA PHE A 272 -7.12 11.23 17.46
C PHE A 272 -8.14 12.26 16.96
N LEU A 273 -8.04 12.70 15.69
CA LEU A 273 -8.87 13.78 15.15
C LEU A 273 -10.31 13.37 14.81
N ILE A 274 -10.55 12.12 14.45
CA ILE A 274 -11.87 11.64 13.96
C ILE A 274 -12.56 10.75 14.97
N LEU A 275 -11.79 9.96 15.72
CA LEU A 275 -12.31 8.92 16.61
C LEU A 275 -12.14 9.28 18.09
N ASP A 276 -11.62 10.47 18.40
CA ASP A 276 -11.30 10.93 19.75
C ASP A 276 -10.40 9.95 20.55
N GLN A 277 -9.58 9.18 19.82
CA GLN A 277 -8.66 8.20 20.40
C GLN A 277 -7.42 8.90 20.94
N THR A 278 -7.21 8.88 22.25
CA THR A 278 -6.00 9.43 22.88
C THR A 278 -4.95 8.31 23.01
N LEU A 279 -3.68 8.70 22.75
CA LEU A 279 -2.54 7.82 22.96
C LEU A 279 -1.80 8.22 24.23
N THR A 280 -1.41 7.21 25.00
CA THR A 280 -0.47 7.42 26.10
C THR A 280 0.92 7.77 25.58
N THR A 281 1.76 8.36 26.43
CA THR A 281 3.17 8.64 26.08
C THR A 281 3.90 7.36 25.69
N THR A 282 3.62 6.25 26.38
CA THR A 282 4.20 4.92 26.08
C THR A 282 3.80 4.44 24.69
N GLN A 283 2.52 4.55 24.33
CA GLN A 283 2.03 4.17 22.99
C GLN A 283 2.62 5.04 21.90
N SER A 284 2.76 6.36 22.14
CA SER A 284 3.41 7.26 21.21
C SER A 284 4.89 6.91 20.98
N ALA A 285 5.62 6.55 22.04
CA ALA A 285 7.00 6.08 21.96
C ALA A 285 7.09 4.73 21.22
N ALA A 286 6.13 3.83 21.44
CA ALA A 286 6.02 2.55 20.75
C ALA A 286 5.87 2.73 19.23
N ILE A 287 4.95 3.60 18.81
CA ILE A 287 4.73 3.94 17.40
C ILE A 287 6.02 4.52 16.78
N ALA A 288 6.67 5.45 17.47
CA ALA A 288 7.93 6.04 17.01
C ALA A 288 9.04 4.99 16.82
N LEU A 289 9.13 3.99 17.72
CA LEU A 289 10.08 2.87 17.62
C LEU A 289 9.81 2.01 16.37
N VAL A 290 8.54 1.65 16.10
CA VAL A 290 8.18 0.86 14.93
C VAL A 290 8.43 1.63 13.63
N ILE A 291 8.13 2.93 13.60
CA ILE A 291 8.47 3.80 12.47
C ILE A 291 9.99 3.80 12.23
N GLY A 292 10.78 4.01 13.28
CA GLY A 292 12.24 4.00 13.21
C GLY A 292 12.79 2.65 12.71
N ALA A 293 12.25 1.54 13.20
CA ALA A 293 12.59 0.19 12.76
C ALA A 293 12.29 -0.03 11.28
N SER A 294 11.09 0.35 10.83
CA SER A 294 10.65 0.24 9.42
C SER A 294 11.53 1.08 8.49
N MET A 295 11.81 2.33 8.86
CA MET A 295 12.70 3.22 8.11
C MET A 295 14.13 2.67 8.04
N GLY A 296 14.65 2.14 9.14
CA GLY A 296 15.99 1.54 9.23
C GLY A 296 16.11 0.31 8.33
N ALA A 297 15.11 -0.58 8.37
CA ALA A 297 15.07 -1.78 7.53
C ALA A 297 15.07 -1.41 6.03
N VAL A 298 14.24 -0.44 5.63
CA VAL A 298 14.18 0.03 4.23
C VAL A 298 15.50 0.63 3.78
N ARG A 299 16.12 1.52 4.58
CA ARG A 299 17.42 2.15 4.25
C ARG A 299 18.53 1.12 4.10
N THR A 300 18.55 0.11 4.95
CA THR A 300 19.54 -0.98 4.89
C THR A 300 19.44 -1.79 3.59
N GLN A 301 18.24 -1.96 3.05
CA GLN A 301 18.03 -2.65 1.76
C GLN A 301 18.48 -1.79 0.57
N VAL A 302 18.22 -0.48 0.61
CA VAL A 302 18.59 0.46 -0.46
C VAL A 302 20.10 0.57 -0.61
N GLY A 303 20.85 0.63 0.48
CA GLY A 303 22.32 0.67 0.45
C GLY A 303 22.91 -0.52 -0.32
N ARG A 304 22.24 -1.67 -0.31
CA ARG A 304 22.67 -2.87 -1.04
C ARG A 304 22.53 -2.78 -2.57
N ARG A 305 21.45 -2.17 -3.07
CA ARG A 305 21.24 -2.03 -4.53
C ARG A 305 22.26 -1.12 -5.18
N LYS A 306 22.78 -0.14 -4.43
CA LYS A 306 23.86 0.76 -4.90
C LYS A 306 25.24 0.13 -4.84
N ALA A 307 25.45 -0.91 -4.01
CA ALA A 307 26.77 -1.52 -3.79
C ALA A 307 27.06 -2.72 -4.71
N VAL A 308 26.10 -3.18 -5.50
CA VAL A 308 26.30 -4.21 -6.54
C VAL A 308 26.34 -3.48 -7.89
N PRO A 309 27.53 -3.35 -8.53
CA PRO A 309 27.60 -2.83 -9.89
C PRO A 309 26.80 -3.77 -10.81
N GLU A 310 26.03 -3.21 -11.70
CA GLU A 310 25.47 -3.96 -12.84
C GLU A 310 26.68 -4.43 -13.69
N ILE A 311 26.94 -5.76 -13.69
CA ILE A 311 27.90 -6.44 -14.58
C ILE A 311 27.16 -6.76 -15.86
#